data_5650c1784e8c61d8144e3db706b117ba
#
_entry.id   5650c1784e8c61d8144e3db706b117ba
#
_cell.length_a   1.000
_cell.length_b   1.000
_cell.length_c   1.000
_cell.angle_alpha   90.00
_cell.angle_beta   90.00
_cell.angle_gamma   90.00
#
_symmetry.space_group_name_H-M   'P 1'
#
loop_
_entity.id
_entity.type
_entity.pdbx_description
1 polymer ?
#
loop_
_entity_poly.entity_id
_entity_poly.type
_entity_poly.pdbx_seq_one_letter_code
_entity_poly.pdbx_strand_id
1 'polypeptide(L)'
;MDEIVRLDPALDDIVDPNAKIEKIAGGFQFTEGPLWVRDGGYLLFSDPNANTIYRWTPDGQVSVFRAKSGYTGVDIGEYGQPGSNGLTLDLDGRLTIDEHGNRRVTRLEKNGVLTLADRYEGKRLNSPNDLVYRSDGALYFTDPPFGLPKFYDDPRKELPFSGIFLLKDGHLKLLSTDLLGPNGLAFSPDEKYLYVDNWDLKKKVIMRYEVSPDGGLSNGTVFVNASPLPGEQAWDGLKVDQRGNVYGAGPGGVWIISPAGKHLGTIKAPEQPANMAWGDDDGRTLYLAARTSVYRVRLNVPGIRP
;
A
#
# COMPACT_ATOMS: atom_id res chain seq x y z
N MET A 1 4.21 21.73 -8.53
CA MET A 1 3.45 21.78 -9.79
C MET A 1 3.08 20.35 -10.11
N ASP A 2 1.82 20.11 -10.41
CA ASP A 2 1.34 18.83 -10.90
C ASP A 2 1.83 18.62 -12.33
N GLU A 3 2.42 17.47 -12.60
CA GLU A 3 3.05 17.18 -13.88
C GLU A 3 3.02 15.68 -14.16
N ILE A 4 2.81 15.30 -15.42
CA ILE A 4 3.02 13.94 -15.89
C ILE A 4 4.29 13.93 -16.74
N VAL A 5 5.40 13.46 -16.14
CA VAL A 5 6.69 13.34 -16.83
C VAL A 5 6.64 12.12 -17.73
N ARG A 6 6.89 12.33 -19.02
CA ARG A 6 6.90 11.29 -20.06
C ARG A 6 8.33 10.96 -20.43
N LEU A 7 8.76 9.74 -20.18
CA LEU A 7 10.11 9.24 -20.46
C LEU A 7 10.13 8.29 -21.65
N ASP A 8 8.98 7.69 -21.97
CA ASP A 8 8.81 6.74 -23.06
C ASP A 8 7.46 6.95 -23.77
N PRO A 9 7.40 6.89 -25.12
CA PRO A 9 6.14 7.01 -25.87
C PRO A 9 5.06 6.01 -25.48
N ALA A 10 5.43 4.82 -24.96
CA ALA A 10 4.45 3.83 -24.48
C ALA A 10 3.60 4.32 -23.30
N LEU A 11 4.01 5.39 -22.62
CA LEU A 11 3.19 6.02 -21.60
C LEU A 11 1.88 6.59 -22.15
N ASP A 12 1.84 7.03 -23.41
CA ASP A 12 0.66 7.64 -24.04
C ASP A 12 -0.51 6.65 -24.17
N ASP A 13 -0.21 5.35 -24.26
CA ASP A 13 -1.22 4.27 -24.21
C ASP A 13 -1.83 4.07 -22.80
N ILE A 14 -1.17 4.60 -21.76
CA ILE A 14 -1.54 4.43 -20.36
C ILE A 14 -2.15 5.71 -19.79
N VAL A 15 -1.54 6.85 -20.09
CA VAL A 15 -1.93 8.16 -19.56
C VAL A 15 -2.18 9.11 -20.72
N ASP A 16 -3.43 9.56 -20.87
CA ASP A 16 -3.78 10.55 -21.89
C ASP A 16 -2.87 11.78 -21.80
N PRO A 17 -2.38 12.33 -22.91
CA PRO A 17 -1.56 13.55 -22.91
C PRO A 17 -2.21 14.74 -22.20
N ASN A 18 -3.54 14.79 -22.15
CA ASN A 18 -4.31 15.85 -21.51
C ASN A 18 -4.82 15.47 -20.11
N ALA A 19 -4.41 14.31 -19.57
CA ALA A 19 -4.81 13.86 -18.24
C ALA A 19 -4.45 14.90 -17.18
N LYS A 20 -5.38 15.16 -16.26
CA LYS A 20 -5.20 16.11 -15.17
C LYS A 20 -5.16 15.38 -13.83
N ILE A 21 -4.35 15.91 -12.93
CA ILE A 21 -4.30 15.49 -11.55
C ILE A 21 -5.21 16.42 -10.76
N GLU A 22 -6.26 15.88 -10.16
CA GLU A 22 -7.27 16.65 -9.44
C GLU A 22 -7.16 16.39 -7.93
N LYS A 23 -7.09 17.44 -7.13
CA LYS A 23 -7.25 17.34 -5.68
C LYS A 23 -8.73 17.15 -5.35
N ILE A 24 -9.06 16.07 -4.62
CA ILE A 24 -10.44 15.74 -4.27
C ILE A 24 -10.76 15.95 -2.78
N ALA A 25 -9.74 15.87 -1.92
CA ALA A 25 -9.88 16.12 -0.48
C ALA A 25 -8.54 16.58 0.10
N GLY A 26 -8.58 17.20 1.29
CA GLY A 26 -7.38 17.64 2.01
C GLY A 26 -7.68 18.07 3.43
N GLY A 27 -6.62 18.39 4.18
CA GLY A 27 -6.71 18.78 5.59
C GLY A 27 -6.47 17.61 6.56
N PHE A 28 -5.87 16.52 6.04
CA PHE A 28 -5.47 15.35 6.84
C PHE A 28 -4.08 15.54 7.43
N GLN A 29 -3.68 14.68 8.37
CA GLN A 29 -2.32 14.68 8.90
C GLN A 29 -1.35 13.92 8.00
N PHE A 30 -1.75 12.71 7.58
CA PHE A 30 -1.00 11.89 6.63
C PHE A 30 -1.91 10.85 5.99
N THR A 31 -2.09 10.89 4.68
CA THR A 31 -3.00 9.97 3.98
C THR A 31 -2.26 8.74 3.48
N GLU A 32 -2.84 7.57 3.73
CA GLU A 32 -2.33 6.24 3.39
C GLU A 32 -3.44 5.25 3.06
N GLY A 33 -3.06 4.05 2.61
CA GLY A 33 -3.91 2.89 2.41
C GLY A 33 -5.21 3.18 1.67
N PRO A 34 -5.19 3.86 0.51
CA PRO A 34 -6.41 4.14 -0.22
C PRO A 34 -7.02 2.85 -0.77
N LEU A 35 -8.34 2.75 -0.71
CA LEU A 35 -9.11 1.59 -1.15
C LEU A 35 -10.44 2.05 -1.73
N TRP A 36 -10.73 1.70 -2.98
CA TRP A 36 -12.04 1.91 -3.57
C TRP A 36 -12.99 0.76 -3.23
N VAL A 37 -14.06 1.07 -2.52
CA VAL A 37 -15.14 0.12 -2.21
C VAL A 37 -16.17 0.18 -3.33
N ARG A 38 -16.13 -0.82 -4.23
CA ARG A 38 -17.00 -0.85 -5.41
C ARG A 38 -18.48 -0.95 -5.03
N ASP A 39 -18.77 -1.80 -4.05
CA ASP A 39 -20.13 -2.00 -3.53
C ASP A 39 -20.49 -0.82 -2.60
N GLY A 40 -20.87 0.31 -3.22
CA GLY A 40 -21.17 1.56 -2.54
C GLY A 40 -20.54 2.78 -3.19
N GLY A 41 -19.55 2.60 -4.10
CA GLY A 41 -18.98 3.66 -4.93
C GLY A 41 -18.28 4.76 -4.14
N TYR A 42 -17.40 4.40 -3.20
CA TYR A 42 -16.68 5.36 -2.37
C TYR A 42 -15.23 4.95 -2.13
N LEU A 43 -14.39 5.92 -1.80
CA LEU A 43 -13.00 5.72 -1.40
C LEU A 43 -12.89 5.68 0.13
N LEU A 44 -12.21 4.66 0.64
CA LEU A 44 -11.64 4.66 1.99
C LEU A 44 -10.16 5.02 1.90
N PHE A 45 -9.65 5.67 2.93
CA PHE A 45 -8.22 5.88 3.13
C PHE A 45 -7.90 6.06 4.60
N SER A 46 -6.73 5.63 4.99
CA SER A 46 -6.20 5.78 6.34
C SER A 46 -5.58 7.16 6.54
N ASP A 47 -5.69 7.69 7.75
CA ASP A 47 -4.81 8.73 8.31
C ASP A 47 -4.13 8.13 9.53
N PRO A 48 -2.95 7.48 9.35
CA PRO A 48 -2.24 6.82 10.44
C PRO A 48 -1.92 7.73 11.60
N ASN A 49 -1.58 9.00 11.32
CA ASN A 49 -1.25 9.98 12.35
C ASN A 49 -2.47 10.40 13.18
N ALA A 50 -3.62 10.53 12.51
CA ALA A 50 -4.90 10.84 13.17
C ALA A 50 -5.59 9.61 13.76
N ASN A 51 -5.05 8.40 13.57
CA ASN A 51 -5.65 7.14 14.00
C ASN A 51 -7.09 6.98 13.50
N THR A 52 -7.32 7.29 12.21
CA THR A 52 -8.66 7.38 11.63
C THR A 52 -8.68 6.81 10.19
N ILE A 53 -9.72 6.07 9.85
CA ILE A 53 -10.08 5.80 8.45
C ILE A 53 -11.16 6.78 8.05
N TYR A 54 -10.96 7.45 6.92
CA TYR A 54 -11.92 8.35 6.30
C TYR A 54 -12.62 7.69 5.12
N ARG A 55 -13.81 8.17 4.81
CA ARG A 55 -14.57 7.85 3.60
C ARG A 55 -14.76 9.15 2.81
N TRP A 56 -14.41 9.11 1.53
CA TRP A 56 -14.74 10.13 0.54
C TRP A 56 -15.76 9.56 -0.46
N THR A 57 -16.75 10.35 -0.84
CA THR A 57 -17.76 10.00 -1.83
C THR A 57 -17.67 10.92 -3.05
N PRO A 58 -18.09 10.48 -4.27
CA PRO A 58 -17.96 11.26 -5.51
C PRO A 58 -18.67 12.60 -5.52
N ASP A 59 -19.60 12.86 -4.63
CA ASP A 59 -20.22 14.17 -4.38
C ASP A 59 -19.32 15.13 -3.58
N GLY A 60 -18.09 14.69 -3.24
CA GLY A 60 -17.09 15.49 -2.54
C GLY A 60 -17.17 15.45 -1.01
N GLN A 61 -18.08 14.67 -0.44
CA GLN A 61 -18.19 14.58 1.01
C GLN A 61 -17.09 13.72 1.61
N VAL A 62 -16.54 14.19 2.76
CA VAL A 62 -15.59 13.44 3.60
C VAL A 62 -16.25 13.18 4.95
N SER A 63 -16.16 11.95 5.43
CA SER A 63 -16.66 11.56 6.75
C SER A 63 -15.71 10.58 7.43
N VAL A 64 -15.76 10.53 8.76
CA VAL A 64 -15.05 9.50 9.53
C VAL A 64 -15.77 8.17 9.30
N PHE A 65 -15.04 7.19 8.75
CA PHE A 65 -15.50 5.80 8.63
C PHE A 65 -15.23 5.03 9.91
N ARG A 66 -14.00 5.15 10.45
CA ARG A 66 -13.60 4.49 11.70
C ARG A 66 -12.57 5.33 12.46
N ALA A 67 -12.92 5.75 13.67
CA ALA A 67 -11.98 6.30 14.63
C ALA A 67 -11.26 5.19 15.39
N LYS A 68 -10.07 5.49 15.96
CA LYS A 68 -9.19 4.52 16.62
C LYS A 68 -8.91 3.34 15.71
N SER A 69 -8.54 3.66 14.48
CA SER A 69 -8.46 2.70 13.37
C SER A 69 -7.34 1.67 13.53
N GLY A 70 -6.26 2.02 14.23
CA GLY A 70 -5.09 1.16 14.39
C GLY A 70 -4.51 1.12 15.79
N TYR A 71 -4.99 1.98 16.71
CA TYR A 71 -4.53 1.96 18.10
C TYR A 71 -5.64 2.25 19.10
N THR A 72 -5.71 1.42 20.13
CA THR A 72 -6.74 1.49 21.17
C THR A 72 -6.15 1.65 22.58
N GLY A 73 -4.81 1.74 22.71
CA GLY A 73 -4.12 1.95 23.97
C GLY A 73 -4.23 3.38 24.50
N VAL A 74 -3.71 3.60 25.71
CA VAL A 74 -3.80 4.87 26.43
C VAL A 74 -2.60 5.80 26.18
N ASP A 75 -1.49 5.27 25.70
CA ASP A 75 -0.21 5.95 25.47
C ASP A 75 -0.04 6.41 24.00
N ILE A 76 -1.15 6.72 23.33
CA ILE A 76 -1.17 7.11 21.90
C ILE A 76 -0.23 8.27 21.58
N GLY A 77 0.01 9.17 22.53
CA GLY A 77 0.91 10.31 22.35
C GLY A 77 2.39 9.96 22.14
N GLU A 78 2.77 8.70 22.37
CA GLU A 78 4.12 8.20 22.06
C GLU A 78 4.30 7.83 20.59
N TYR A 79 3.21 7.63 19.84
CA TYR A 79 3.19 7.11 18.49
C TYR A 79 3.09 8.25 17.46
N GLY A 80 3.95 8.21 16.44
CA GLY A 80 3.84 9.09 15.28
C GLY A 80 2.73 8.64 14.32
N GLN A 81 2.60 7.33 14.13
CA GLN A 81 1.62 6.71 13.24
C GLN A 81 0.86 5.58 13.94
N PRO A 82 -0.01 5.91 14.91
CA PRO A 82 -0.72 4.87 15.67
C PRO A 82 -1.84 4.18 14.90
N GLY A 83 -2.36 4.79 13.83
CA GLY A 83 -3.57 4.38 13.14
C GLY A 83 -3.40 3.16 12.26
N SER A 84 -4.44 2.88 11.46
CA SER A 84 -4.37 1.94 10.35
C SER A 84 -3.45 2.48 9.25
N ASN A 85 -2.87 1.57 8.45
CA ASN A 85 -2.14 1.92 7.23
C ASN A 85 -2.84 1.25 6.03
N GLY A 86 -2.39 0.10 5.55
CA GLY A 86 -2.98 -0.60 4.43
C GLY A 86 -4.42 -1.04 4.66
N LEU A 87 -5.22 -0.93 3.61
CA LEU A 87 -6.61 -1.37 3.54
C LEU A 87 -6.82 -2.23 2.29
N THR A 88 -7.55 -3.34 2.43
CA THR A 88 -7.98 -4.15 1.29
C THR A 88 -9.32 -4.83 1.57
N LEU A 89 -9.93 -5.42 0.55
CA LEU A 89 -11.11 -6.27 0.71
C LEU A 89 -10.74 -7.74 0.55
N ASP A 90 -11.33 -8.60 1.38
CA ASP A 90 -11.26 -10.03 1.13
C ASP A 90 -12.23 -10.46 0.01
N LEU A 91 -12.23 -11.74 -0.34
CA LEU A 91 -13.06 -12.28 -1.43
C LEU A 91 -14.58 -12.15 -1.17
N ASP A 92 -14.98 -11.95 0.08
CA ASP A 92 -16.37 -11.70 0.47
C ASP A 92 -16.70 -10.19 0.57
N GLY A 93 -15.76 -9.31 0.19
CA GLY A 93 -15.92 -7.86 0.25
C GLY A 93 -15.80 -7.28 1.66
N ARG A 94 -15.23 -8.02 2.63
CA ARG A 94 -15.02 -7.53 3.99
C ARG A 94 -13.70 -6.77 4.11
N LEU A 95 -13.74 -5.62 4.79
CA LEU A 95 -12.56 -4.78 4.96
C LEU A 95 -11.51 -5.43 5.86
N THR A 96 -10.31 -5.62 5.33
CA THR A 96 -9.11 -6.05 6.06
C THR A 96 -8.19 -4.86 6.25
N ILE A 97 -7.60 -4.74 7.43
CA ILE A 97 -6.91 -3.53 7.91
C ILE A 97 -5.58 -3.92 8.56
N ASP A 98 -4.52 -3.26 8.16
CA ASP A 98 -3.25 -3.26 8.89
C ASP A 98 -3.29 -2.20 9.99
N GLU A 99 -3.25 -2.64 11.25
CA GLU A 99 -3.29 -1.78 12.44
C GLU A 99 -1.87 -1.59 13.00
N HIS A 100 -1.24 -0.44 12.72
CA HIS A 100 0.14 -0.14 13.15
C HIS A 100 0.31 -0.21 14.67
N GLY A 101 -0.41 0.61 15.41
CA GLY A 101 -0.23 0.73 16.85
C GLY A 101 -0.66 -0.52 17.63
N ASN A 102 -1.72 -1.19 17.20
CA ASN A 102 -2.14 -2.48 17.77
C ASN A 102 -1.25 -3.65 17.31
N ARG A 103 -0.42 -3.46 16.26
CA ARG A 103 0.55 -4.44 15.77
C ARG A 103 -0.13 -5.73 15.30
N ARG A 104 -1.13 -5.59 14.44
CA ARG A 104 -1.95 -6.74 13.99
C ARG A 104 -2.63 -6.46 12.64
N VAL A 105 -3.00 -7.52 11.96
CA VAL A 105 -3.91 -7.52 10.83
C VAL A 105 -5.30 -7.91 11.32
N THR A 106 -6.32 -7.13 10.93
CA THR A 106 -7.70 -7.35 11.36
C THR A 106 -8.65 -7.35 10.18
N ARG A 107 -9.84 -7.93 10.38
CA ARG A 107 -10.95 -7.87 9.42
C ARG A 107 -12.22 -7.39 10.13
N LEU A 108 -12.97 -6.51 9.45
CA LEU A 108 -14.27 -6.08 9.95
C LEU A 108 -15.31 -7.18 9.70
N GLU A 109 -16.00 -7.53 10.77
CA GLU A 109 -17.14 -8.45 10.77
C GLU A 109 -18.41 -7.73 11.18
N LYS A 110 -19.58 -8.32 10.93
CA LYS A 110 -20.89 -7.72 11.31
C LYS A 110 -20.95 -7.33 12.80
N ASN A 111 -20.31 -8.11 13.67
CA ASN A 111 -20.40 -7.95 15.12
C ASN A 111 -19.09 -7.48 15.75
N GLY A 112 -18.17 -6.86 15.01
CA GLY A 112 -16.92 -6.34 15.55
C GLY A 112 -15.71 -6.53 14.65
N VAL A 113 -14.56 -6.70 15.27
CA VAL A 113 -13.28 -6.83 14.59
C VAL A 113 -12.68 -8.19 14.93
N LEU A 114 -12.35 -8.96 13.90
CA LEU A 114 -11.62 -10.21 14.02
C LEU A 114 -10.12 -9.94 13.83
N THR A 115 -9.29 -10.34 14.78
CA THR A 115 -7.84 -10.37 14.58
C THR A 115 -7.47 -11.58 13.73
N LEU A 116 -6.84 -11.33 12.58
CA LEU A 116 -6.37 -12.36 11.66
C LEU A 116 -4.95 -12.83 12.01
N ALA A 117 -4.06 -11.87 12.34
CA ALA A 117 -2.69 -12.14 12.77
C ALA A 117 -2.19 -11.01 13.68
N ASP A 118 -1.52 -11.35 14.79
CA ASP A 118 -0.86 -10.40 15.69
C ASP A 118 0.52 -10.91 16.18
N ARG A 119 0.82 -12.20 15.94
CA ARG A 119 2.05 -12.85 16.38
C ARG A 119 2.59 -13.82 15.33
N TYR A 120 3.91 -13.92 15.29
CA TYR A 120 4.63 -14.96 14.58
C TYR A 120 5.58 -15.66 15.54
N GLU A 121 5.47 -17.00 15.67
CA GLU A 121 6.26 -17.82 16.63
C GLU A 121 6.24 -17.28 18.08
N GLY A 122 5.06 -16.85 18.53
CA GLY A 122 4.83 -16.31 19.87
C GLY A 122 5.24 -14.84 20.06
N LYS A 123 6.00 -14.24 19.15
CA LYS A 123 6.43 -12.83 19.18
C LYS A 123 5.42 -11.94 18.46
N ARG A 124 5.18 -10.74 18.99
CA ARG A 124 4.30 -9.78 18.33
C ARG A 124 4.87 -9.33 16.98
N LEU A 125 3.99 -9.15 15.99
CA LEU A 125 4.32 -8.49 14.74
C LEU A 125 4.89 -7.10 15.01
N ASN A 126 5.63 -6.52 14.06
CA ASN A 126 6.18 -5.17 14.20
C ASN A 126 5.07 -4.12 14.09
N SER A 127 4.61 -3.84 12.89
CA SER A 127 3.47 -2.99 12.58
C SER A 127 3.04 -3.26 11.13
N PRO A 128 2.13 -4.22 10.87
CA PRO A 128 1.68 -4.53 9.52
C PRO A 128 1.33 -3.28 8.73
N ASN A 129 1.83 -3.18 7.48
CA ASN A 129 1.85 -1.92 6.73
C ASN A 129 0.97 -1.93 5.47
N ASP A 130 1.24 -2.79 4.48
CA ASP A 130 0.43 -2.92 3.27
C ASP A 130 0.09 -4.40 3.02
N LEU A 131 -1.01 -4.65 2.31
CA LEU A 131 -1.58 -5.99 2.20
C LEU A 131 -2.31 -6.20 0.87
N VAL A 132 -2.31 -7.44 0.40
CA VAL A 132 -3.01 -7.86 -0.81
C VAL A 132 -3.50 -9.30 -0.70
N TYR A 133 -4.74 -9.55 -1.14
CA TYR A 133 -5.24 -10.91 -1.30
C TYR A 133 -4.87 -11.48 -2.67
N ARG A 134 -4.49 -12.76 -2.70
CA ARG A 134 -4.43 -13.58 -3.90
C ARG A 134 -5.84 -14.12 -4.19
N SER A 135 -6.10 -14.47 -5.44
CA SER A 135 -7.42 -14.98 -5.89
C SER A 135 -7.91 -16.24 -5.18
N ASP A 136 -7.02 -16.97 -4.51
CA ASP A 136 -7.35 -18.15 -3.70
C ASP A 136 -7.64 -17.83 -2.21
N GLY A 137 -7.73 -16.54 -1.86
CA GLY A 137 -8.00 -16.07 -0.49
C GLY A 137 -6.78 -15.99 0.42
N ALA A 138 -5.59 -16.30 -0.06
CA ALA A 138 -4.35 -16.12 0.68
C ALA A 138 -4.04 -14.62 0.84
N LEU A 139 -3.81 -14.16 2.06
CA LEU A 139 -3.44 -12.78 2.37
C LEU A 139 -1.93 -12.65 2.49
N TYR A 140 -1.35 -11.73 1.72
CA TYR A 140 0.06 -11.33 1.84
C TYR A 140 0.13 -9.94 2.47
N PHE A 141 1.06 -9.74 3.40
CA PHE A 141 1.28 -8.44 4.02
C PHE A 141 2.74 -8.21 4.39
N THR A 142 3.11 -6.95 4.52
CA THR A 142 4.43 -6.51 4.96
C THR A 142 4.38 -6.06 6.42
N ASP A 143 5.47 -6.30 7.18
CA ASP A 143 5.54 -6.01 8.61
C ASP A 143 6.82 -5.26 8.99
N PRO A 144 7.03 -4.03 8.49
CA PRO A 144 8.10 -3.15 8.96
C PRO A 144 7.71 -2.49 10.29
N PRO A 145 8.65 -1.87 11.03
CA PRO A 145 8.37 -1.28 12.34
C PRO A 145 7.90 0.19 12.26
N PHE A 146 7.27 0.65 11.17
CA PHE A 146 6.93 2.07 10.97
C PHE A 146 5.88 2.60 11.94
N GLY A 147 5.01 1.74 12.45
CA GLY A 147 4.03 2.09 13.48
C GLY A 147 4.59 2.09 14.90
N LEU A 148 5.84 1.68 15.12
CA LEU A 148 6.47 1.74 16.42
C LEU A 148 7.08 3.13 16.66
N PRO A 149 7.03 3.70 17.89
CA PRO A 149 7.50 5.05 18.18
C PRO A 149 8.96 5.35 17.83
N LYS A 150 9.83 4.36 17.92
CA LYS A 150 11.26 4.50 17.59
C LYS A 150 11.68 3.62 16.41
N PHE A 151 10.71 3.21 15.57
CA PHE A 151 10.94 2.39 14.37
C PHE A 151 11.80 1.15 14.68
N TYR A 152 12.94 1.02 13.99
CA TYR A 152 13.85 -0.13 14.12
C TYR A 152 14.49 -0.25 15.50
N ASP A 153 14.64 0.85 16.21
CA ASP A 153 15.28 0.94 17.54
C ASP A 153 14.28 0.92 18.71
N ASP A 154 13.00 0.67 18.42
CA ASP A 154 11.97 0.63 19.45
C ASP A 154 12.12 -0.62 20.32
N PRO A 155 12.22 -0.46 21.68
CA PRO A 155 12.39 -1.60 22.59
C PRO A 155 11.19 -2.54 22.61
N ARG A 156 10.03 -2.14 22.10
CA ARG A 156 8.83 -3.00 21.92
C ARG A 156 8.92 -3.94 20.73
N LYS A 157 9.92 -3.75 19.84
CA LYS A 157 10.15 -4.61 18.69
C LYS A 157 10.62 -6.00 19.15
N GLU A 158 9.81 -7.04 18.89
CA GLU A 158 10.09 -8.43 19.31
C GLU A 158 10.71 -9.27 18.19
N LEU A 159 10.30 -9.04 16.94
CA LEU A 159 10.87 -9.71 15.77
C LEU A 159 12.20 -9.04 15.37
N PRO A 160 13.29 -9.82 15.16
CA PRO A 160 14.60 -9.25 14.80
C PRO A 160 14.70 -8.75 13.36
N PHE A 161 13.64 -8.91 12.57
CA PHE A 161 13.57 -8.60 11.14
C PHE A 161 12.27 -7.83 10.82
N SER A 162 12.19 -7.29 9.60
CA SER A 162 10.94 -6.93 8.95
C SER A 162 10.57 -8.07 8.00
N GLY A 163 9.30 -8.51 8.01
CA GLY A 163 8.87 -9.70 7.28
C GLY A 163 7.92 -9.39 6.11
N ILE A 164 7.97 -10.24 5.09
CA ILE A 164 6.88 -10.46 4.15
C ILE A 164 6.19 -11.74 4.59
N PHE A 165 4.90 -11.67 4.86
CA PHE A 165 4.13 -12.78 5.41
C PHE A 165 3.01 -13.25 4.49
N LEU A 166 2.66 -14.52 4.61
CA LEU A 166 1.49 -15.17 4.04
C LEU A 166 0.60 -15.68 5.17
N LEU A 167 -0.66 -15.27 5.16
CA LEU A 167 -1.70 -15.83 6.01
C LEU A 167 -2.71 -16.59 5.16
N LYS A 168 -2.86 -17.88 5.40
CA LYS A 168 -3.83 -18.74 4.74
C LYS A 168 -4.40 -19.75 5.72
N ASP A 169 -5.72 -19.92 5.73
CA ASP A 169 -6.43 -20.88 6.59
C ASP A 169 -6.03 -20.79 8.08
N GLY A 170 -5.81 -19.55 8.56
CA GLY A 170 -5.38 -19.26 9.93
C GLY A 170 -3.89 -19.54 10.22
N HIS A 171 -3.12 -19.96 9.24
CA HIS A 171 -1.69 -20.25 9.39
C HIS A 171 -0.86 -19.08 8.84
N LEU A 172 -0.02 -18.51 9.69
CA LEU A 172 0.91 -17.44 9.33
C LEU A 172 2.29 -18.02 8.99
N LYS A 173 2.78 -17.74 7.77
CA LYS A 173 4.08 -18.16 7.26
C LYS A 173 4.95 -16.96 6.95
N LEU A 174 6.18 -16.93 7.40
CA LEU A 174 7.19 -15.97 6.96
C LEU A 174 7.70 -16.38 5.58
N LEU A 175 7.68 -15.46 4.63
CA LEU A 175 8.10 -15.70 3.25
C LEU A 175 9.50 -15.16 2.95
N SER A 176 9.82 -13.95 3.43
CA SER A 176 11.13 -13.31 3.23
C SER A 176 11.43 -12.29 4.32
N THR A 177 12.75 -12.06 4.53
CA THR A 177 13.32 -11.01 5.37
C THR A 177 14.39 -10.20 4.63
N ASP A 178 14.39 -10.24 3.30
CA ASP A 178 15.43 -9.66 2.43
C ASP A 178 15.45 -8.13 2.43
N LEU A 179 14.36 -7.52 2.88
CA LEU A 179 14.15 -6.08 2.87
C LEU A 179 14.16 -5.53 4.30
N LEU A 180 14.82 -4.39 4.49
CA LEU A 180 14.84 -3.70 5.77
C LEU A 180 13.47 -3.11 6.11
N GLY A 181 12.83 -2.47 5.13
CA GLY A 181 11.51 -1.85 5.26
C GLY A 181 10.58 -2.26 4.11
N PRO A 182 10.16 -3.55 4.02
CA PRO A 182 9.17 -3.94 3.01
C PRO A 182 7.90 -3.13 3.22
N ASN A 183 7.37 -2.53 2.14
CA ASN A 183 6.24 -1.61 2.21
C ASN A 183 5.15 -2.05 1.23
N GLY A 184 4.93 -1.33 0.12
CA GLY A 184 3.92 -1.67 -0.85
C GLY A 184 4.13 -3.02 -1.52
N LEU A 185 3.02 -3.75 -1.77
CA LEU A 185 3.08 -5.02 -2.47
C LEU A 185 1.87 -5.21 -3.40
N ALA A 186 2.10 -5.90 -4.54
CA ALA A 186 1.06 -6.25 -5.49
C ALA A 186 1.46 -7.46 -6.34
N PHE A 187 0.46 -8.24 -6.77
CA PHE A 187 0.66 -9.32 -7.72
C PHE A 187 0.70 -8.84 -9.17
N SER A 188 1.40 -9.62 -10.02
CA SER A 188 1.18 -9.56 -11.47
C SER A 188 -0.24 -10.03 -11.81
N PRO A 189 -0.79 -9.67 -13.02
CA PRO A 189 -2.15 -10.05 -13.39
C PRO A 189 -2.42 -11.56 -13.38
N ASP A 190 -1.39 -12.37 -13.63
CA ASP A 190 -1.44 -13.85 -13.63
C ASP A 190 -1.01 -14.46 -12.29
N GLU A 191 -0.77 -13.62 -11.27
CA GLU A 191 -0.34 -14.00 -9.92
C GLU A 191 0.94 -14.86 -9.84
N LYS A 192 1.74 -14.91 -10.93
CA LYS A 192 3.02 -15.64 -10.94
C LYS A 192 4.14 -14.87 -10.26
N TYR A 193 3.98 -13.56 -10.13
CA TYR A 193 4.95 -12.69 -9.48
C TYR A 193 4.30 -11.86 -8.38
N LEU A 194 5.03 -11.66 -7.29
CA LEU A 194 4.75 -10.65 -6.27
C LEU A 194 5.84 -9.59 -6.36
N TYR A 195 5.42 -8.34 -6.54
CA TYR A 195 6.29 -7.17 -6.41
C TYR A 195 6.19 -6.67 -4.98
N VAL A 196 7.34 -6.34 -4.38
CA VAL A 196 7.42 -5.73 -3.04
C VAL A 196 8.47 -4.64 -3.08
N ASP A 197 8.11 -3.47 -2.65
CA ASP A 197 9.04 -2.36 -2.56
C ASP A 197 9.70 -2.23 -1.18
N ASN A 198 10.70 -1.36 -1.08
CA ASN A 198 11.52 -1.21 0.10
C ASN A 198 11.69 0.27 0.49
N TRP A 199 11.17 0.62 1.64
CA TRP A 199 11.43 1.90 2.28
C TRP A 199 12.80 1.86 2.99
N ASP A 200 13.84 2.00 2.20
CA ASP A 200 15.23 2.10 2.69
C ASP A 200 16.01 3.07 1.79
N LEU A 201 16.48 4.16 2.35
CA LEU A 201 17.21 5.20 1.61
C LEU A 201 18.51 4.70 0.97
N LYS A 202 19.10 3.62 1.50
CA LYS A 202 20.32 3.00 0.97
C LYS A 202 20.03 1.94 -0.09
N LYS A 203 18.85 1.35 -0.07
CA LYS A 203 18.42 0.28 -0.97
C LYS A 203 16.99 0.55 -1.47
N LYS A 204 16.84 1.59 -2.30
CA LYS A 204 15.54 1.99 -2.91
C LYS A 204 15.19 1.05 -4.06
N VAL A 205 14.70 -0.13 -3.77
CA VAL A 205 14.39 -1.15 -4.79
C VAL A 205 12.93 -1.57 -4.75
N ILE A 206 12.42 -1.99 -5.91
CA ILE A 206 11.25 -2.86 -6.02
C ILE A 206 11.79 -4.25 -6.33
N MET A 207 11.47 -5.22 -5.49
CA MET A 207 11.79 -6.63 -5.72
C MET A 207 10.67 -7.31 -6.48
N ARG A 208 11.00 -8.32 -7.27
CA ARG A 208 10.05 -9.25 -7.89
C ARG A 208 10.39 -10.66 -7.44
N TYR A 209 9.43 -11.34 -6.85
CA TYR A 209 9.53 -12.73 -6.42
C TYR A 209 8.62 -13.62 -7.29
N GLU A 210 9.07 -14.82 -7.60
CA GLU A 210 8.21 -15.85 -8.16
C GLU A 210 7.32 -16.43 -7.06
N VAL A 211 6.03 -16.63 -7.39
CA VAL A 211 5.02 -17.17 -6.48
C VAL A 211 4.75 -18.62 -6.84
N SER A 212 5.02 -19.54 -5.92
CA SER A 212 4.72 -20.95 -6.10
C SER A 212 3.21 -21.25 -5.91
N PRO A 213 2.72 -22.40 -6.38
CA PRO A 213 1.32 -22.77 -6.21
C PRO A 213 0.85 -22.80 -4.75
N ASP A 214 1.71 -23.17 -3.81
CA ASP A 214 1.44 -23.16 -2.37
C ASP A 214 1.56 -21.76 -1.73
N GLY A 215 1.86 -20.74 -2.54
CA GLY A 215 1.98 -19.34 -2.10
C GLY A 215 3.36 -18.95 -1.59
N GLY A 216 4.35 -19.83 -1.64
CA GLY A 216 5.74 -19.52 -1.29
C GLY A 216 6.37 -18.51 -2.25
N LEU A 217 7.38 -17.78 -1.79
CA LEU A 217 8.19 -16.87 -2.60
C LEU A 217 9.56 -17.49 -2.89
N SER A 218 10.04 -17.32 -4.12
CA SER A 218 11.37 -17.76 -4.57
C SER A 218 11.95 -16.79 -5.61
N ASN A 219 13.21 -16.99 -5.98
CA ASN A 219 13.89 -16.27 -7.06
C ASN A 219 13.74 -14.74 -7.01
N GLY A 220 13.87 -14.18 -5.79
CA GLY A 220 13.78 -12.74 -5.58
C GLY A 220 14.85 -11.98 -6.39
N THR A 221 14.44 -11.09 -7.27
CA THR A 221 15.31 -10.27 -8.11
C THR A 221 14.95 -8.80 -7.99
N VAL A 222 15.92 -7.91 -8.15
CA VAL A 222 15.65 -6.48 -8.24
C VAL A 222 14.96 -6.18 -9.56
N PHE A 223 13.71 -5.74 -9.48
CA PHE A 223 12.91 -5.35 -10.63
C PHE A 223 13.21 -3.90 -11.05
N VAL A 224 13.27 -2.99 -10.09
CA VAL A 224 13.65 -1.58 -10.28
C VAL A 224 14.60 -1.15 -9.18
N ASN A 225 15.62 -0.38 -9.54
CA ASN A 225 16.58 0.19 -8.60
C ASN A 225 16.65 1.71 -8.75
N ALA A 226 16.11 2.42 -7.76
CA ALA A 226 16.19 3.88 -7.64
C ALA A 226 17.24 4.33 -6.61
N SER A 227 18.08 3.44 -6.07
CA SER A 227 19.10 3.78 -5.08
C SER A 227 20.09 4.86 -5.54
N PRO A 228 20.45 4.97 -6.84
CA PRO A 228 21.32 6.04 -7.31
C PRO A 228 20.69 7.43 -7.29
N LEU A 229 19.36 7.53 -7.16
CA LEU A 229 18.68 8.84 -7.15
C LEU A 229 18.87 9.53 -5.80
N PRO A 230 19.20 10.83 -5.81
CA PRO A 230 19.38 11.61 -4.60
C PRO A 230 18.02 11.83 -3.88
N GLY A 231 18.12 12.28 -2.62
CA GLY A 231 16.97 12.67 -1.81
C GLY A 231 16.53 11.61 -0.79
N GLU A 232 15.66 12.05 0.09
CA GLU A 232 15.20 11.28 1.26
C GLU A 232 13.90 10.50 1.02
N GLN A 233 13.54 10.28 -0.24
CA GLN A 233 12.37 9.48 -0.62
C GLN A 233 12.82 8.09 -1.06
N ALA A 234 12.19 7.08 -0.51
CA ALA A 234 12.29 5.69 -0.94
C ALA A 234 10.96 5.26 -1.59
N TRP A 235 10.76 3.97 -1.80
CA TRP A 235 9.48 3.43 -2.27
C TRP A 235 8.50 3.30 -1.10
N ASP A 236 7.20 3.47 -1.39
CA ASP A 236 6.12 3.41 -0.42
C ASP A 236 5.01 2.45 -0.89
N GLY A 237 3.84 2.91 -1.33
CA GLY A 237 2.79 2.03 -1.84
C GLY A 237 3.02 1.57 -3.28
N LEU A 238 2.50 0.38 -3.62
CA LEU A 238 2.68 -0.24 -4.93
C LEU A 238 1.38 -0.88 -5.41
N LYS A 239 1.04 -0.70 -6.69
CA LYS A 239 -0.10 -1.33 -7.35
C LYS A 239 0.25 -1.76 -8.79
N VAL A 240 -0.59 -2.61 -9.40
CA VAL A 240 -0.37 -3.15 -10.76
C VAL A 240 -1.64 -2.97 -11.58
N ASP A 241 -1.50 -2.61 -12.87
CA ASP A 241 -2.64 -2.56 -13.80
C ASP A 241 -2.88 -3.90 -14.51
N GLN A 242 -3.97 -4.00 -15.26
CA GLN A 242 -4.35 -5.23 -15.98
C GLN A 242 -3.41 -5.60 -17.12
N ARG A 243 -2.53 -4.70 -17.57
CA ARG A 243 -1.47 -4.97 -18.55
C ARG A 243 -0.14 -5.38 -17.89
N GLY A 244 -0.09 -5.39 -16.55
CA GLY A 244 1.09 -5.73 -15.78
C GLY A 244 2.06 -4.58 -15.58
N ASN A 245 1.68 -3.33 -15.88
CA ASN A 245 2.51 -2.19 -15.51
C ASN A 245 2.45 -1.99 -13.99
N VAL A 246 3.61 -1.74 -13.39
CA VAL A 246 3.77 -1.52 -11.96
C VAL A 246 3.76 -0.02 -11.67
N TYR A 247 2.97 0.38 -10.70
CA TYR A 247 2.86 1.75 -10.22
C TYR A 247 3.45 1.80 -8.82
N GLY A 248 4.55 2.51 -8.64
CA GLY A 248 5.22 2.64 -7.33
C GLY A 248 5.27 4.09 -6.88
N ALA A 249 4.78 4.38 -5.68
CA ALA A 249 5.01 5.67 -5.02
C ALA A 249 6.49 5.75 -4.62
N GLY A 250 7.27 6.56 -5.34
CA GLY A 250 8.71 6.57 -5.19
C GLY A 250 9.29 7.97 -5.30
N PRO A 251 10.61 8.08 -5.51
CA PRO A 251 11.27 9.37 -5.59
C PRO A 251 10.63 10.29 -6.65
N GLY A 252 10.02 11.38 -6.20
CA GLY A 252 9.45 12.42 -7.06
C GLY A 252 8.05 12.16 -7.61
N GLY A 253 7.34 11.11 -7.18
CA GLY A 253 5.96 10.84 -7.60
C GLY A 253 5.65 9.36 -7.77
N VAL A 254 4.53 9.04 -8.45
CA VAL A 254 4.20 7.66 -8.81
C VAL A 254 4.87 7.31 -10.14
N TRP A 255 5.79 6.36 -10.10
CA TRP A 255 6.43 5.82 -11.30
C TRP A 255 5.52 4.81 -11.97
N ILE A 256 5.42 4.88 -13.29
CA ILE A 256 4.78 3.88 -14.13
C ILE A 256 5.89 3.09 -14.81
N ILE A 257 5.92 1.79 -14.53
CA ILE A 257 6.99 0.89 -14.90
C ILE A 257 6.39 -0.24 -15.74
N SER A 258 6.94 -0.50 -16.92
CA SER A 258 6.48 -1.59 -17.77
C SER A 258 6.73 -2.96 -17.14
N PRO A 259 6.07 -4.06 -17.60
CA PRO A 259 6.35 -5.42 -17.14
C PRO A 259 7.80 -5.86 -17.33
N ALA A 260 8.54 -5.20 -18.22
CA ALA A 260 9.96 -5.44 -18.46
C ALA A 260 10.89 -4.65 -17.50
N GLY A 261 10.33 -3.87 -16.55
CA GLY A 261 11.10 -3.05 -15.62
C GLY A 261 11.55 -1.70 -16.15
N LYS A 262 11.02 -1.25 -17.31
CA LYS A 262 11.36 0.06 -17.89
C LYS A 262 10.49 1.15 -17.28
N HIS A 263 11.10 2.20 -16.76
CA HIS A 263 10.42 3.40 -16.28
C HIS A 263 9.85 4.18 -17.48
N LEU A 264 8.53 4.24 -17.59
CA LEU A 264 7.81 4.88 -18.70
C LEU A 264 7.54 6.36 -18.43
N GLY A 265 7.34 6.72 -17.18
CA GLY A 265 7.08 8.08 -16.75
C GLY A 265 6.61 8.17 -15.31
N THR A 266 6.37 9.40 -14.85
CA THR A 266 6.04 9.67 -13.44
C THR A 266 4.85 10.63 -13.34
N ILE A 267 3.85 10.27 -12.54
CA ILE A 267 2.75 11.16 -12.12
C ILE A 267 3.23 11.93 -10.89
N LYS A 268 3.44 13.24 -11.03
CA LYS A 268 3.84 14.13 -9.94
C LYS A 268 2.63 14.90 -9.45
N ALA A 269 2.05 14.48 -8.34
CA ALA A 269 1.03 15.27 -7.66
C ALA A 269 1.68 16.47 -6.92
N PRO A 270 0.90 17.52 -6.56
CA PRO A 270 1.41 18.66 -5.79
C PRO A 270 2.04 18.29 -4.46
N GLU A 271 1.58 17.21 -3.85
CA GLU A 271 2.17 16.60 -2.65
C GLU A 271 2.72 15.22 -3.01
N GLN A 272 3.80 14.78 -2.33
CA GLN A 272 4.40 13.46 -2.57
C GLN A 272 3.39 12.35 -2.26
N PRO A 273 3.03 11.50 -3.24
CA PRO A 273 2.20 10.33 -2.99
C PRO A 273 2.90 9.33 -2.08
N ALA A 274 2.13 8.77 -1.15
CA ALA A 274 2.54 7.64 -0.32
C ALA A 274 1.99 6.32 -0.88
N ASN A 275 0.71 6.29 -1.28
CA ASN A 275 0.07 5.08 -1.80
C ASN A 275 -1.00 5.43 -2.84
N MET A 276 -1.57 4.43 -3.50
CA MET A 276 -2.59 4.59 -4.53
C MET A 276 -3.57 3.43 -4.58
N ALA A 277 -4.74 3.68 -5.17
CA ALA A 277 -5.73 2.64 -5.46
C ALA A 277 -6.47 2.92 -6.75
N TRP A 278 -6.86 1.87 -7.43
CA TRP A 278 -7.75 1.93 -8.57
C TRP A 278 -9.20 2.05 -8.13
N GLY A 279 -9.97 2.93 -8.77
CA GLY A 279 -11.37 3.13 -8.43
C GLY A 279 -12.25 3.44 -9.62
N ASP A 280 -13.47 3.91 -9.32
CA ASP A 280 -14.64 4.05 -10.18
C ASP A 280 -15.11 2.71 -10.76
N ASP A 281 -16.26 2.71 -11.46
CA ASP A 281 -16.89 1.48 -11.97
C ASP A 281 -16.01 0.74 -12.97
N ASP A 282 -15.31 1.48 -13.84
CA ASP A 282 -14.46 0.92 -14.87
C ASP A 282 -13.00 0.66 -14.41
N GLY A 283 -12.64 1.05 -13.18
CA GLY A 283 -11.31 0.84 -12.61
C GLY A 283 -10.19 1.64 -13.27
N ARG A 284 -10.51 2.76 -13.91
CA ARG A 284 -9.51 3.58 -14.62
C ARG A 284 -9.11 4.86 -13.90
N THR A 285 -9.73 5.18 -12.81
CA THR A 285 -9.30 6.29 -11.96
C THR A 285 -8.30 5.80 -10.93
N LEU A 286 -7.10 6.38 -10.96
CA LEU A 286 -6.09 6.16 -9.95
C LEU A 286 -6.23 7.24 -8.87
N TYR A 287 -6.58 6.83 -7.67
CA TYR A 287 -6.62 7.67 -6.47
C TYR A 287 -5.27 7.64 -5.79
N LEU A 288 -4.76 8.79 -5.38
CA LEU A 288 -3.45 8.97 -4.77
C LEU A 288 -3.63 9.49 -3.34
N ALA A 289 -3.19 8.76 -2.35
CA ALA A 289 -2.97 9.26 -0.99
C ALA A 289 -1.61 9.98 -0.98
N ALA A 290 -1.61 11.28 -0.69
CA ALA A 290 -0.42 12.13 -0.83
C ALA A 290 -0.33 13.13 0.31
N ARG A 291 0.50 12.85 1.28
CA ARG A 291 0.71 13.67 2.48
C ARG A 291 -0.61 14.07 3.14
N THR A 292 -1.03 15.32 3.01
CA THR A 292 -2.21 15.87 3.69
C THR A 292 -3.46 15.87 2.81
N SER A 293 -3.41 15.24 1.63
CA SER A 293 -4.45 15.35 0.61
C SER A 293 -4.63 14.06 -0.16
N VAL A 294 -5.79 13.96 -0.81
CA VAL A 294 -6.10 12.90 -1.76
C VAL A 294 -6.30 13.51 -3.14
N TYR A 295 -5.68 12.90 -4.15
CA TYR A 295 -5.78 13.31 -5.55
C TYR A 295 -6.36 12.16 -6.37
N ARG A 296 -6.75 12.46 -7.62
CA ARG A 296 -7.10 11.46 -8.62
C ARG A 296 -6.56 11.84 -9.98
N VAL A 297 -6.33 10.83 -10.81
CA VAL A 297 -5.98 10.97 -12.22
C VAL A 297 -6.64 9.85 -13.02
N ARG A 298 -7.20 10.22 -14.19
CA ARG A 298 -7.83 9.25 -15.09
C ARG A 298 -6.78 8.63 -16.00
N LEU A 299 -6.80 7.30 -16.12
CA LEU A 299 -5.90 6.53 -16.96
C LEU A 299 -6.65 5.72 -18.02
N ASN A 300 -5.94 5.30 -19.07
CA ASN A 300 -6.50 4.53 -20.19
C ASN A 300 -6.57 3.03 -19.86
N VAL A 301 -5.77 2.55 -18.90
CA VAL A 301 -5.68 1.14 -18.51
C VAL A 301 -6.31 0.97 -17.13
N PRO A 302 -7.25 0.02 -16.96
CA PRO A 302 -7.80 -0.26 -15.65
C PRO A 302 -6.77 -1.00 -14.78
N GLY A 303 -6.84 -0.76 -13.47
CA GLY A 303 -6.03 -1.45 -12.49
C GLY A 303 -6.56 -2.83 -12.13
N ILE A 304 -5.70 -3.62 -11.46
CA ILE A 304 -6.14 -4.77 -10.67
C ILE A 304 -6.73 -4.22 -9.38
N ARG A 305 -7.93 -4.67 -9.04
CA ARG A 305 -8.66 -4.22 -7.85
C ARG A 305 -8.94 -5.41 -6.94
N PRO A 306 -8.96 -5.20 -5.60
CA PRO A 306 -9.40 -6.22 -4.65
C PRO A 306 -10.85 -6.64 -4.90
#